data_a210fd224f103f211fdb7acd96d11de6
#
_entry.id   a210fd224f103f211fdb7acd96d11de6
#
_cell.length_a   1.000
_cell.length_b   1.000
_cell.length_c   1.000
_cell.angle_alpha   90.00
_cell.angle_beta   90.00
_cell.angle_gamma   90.00
#
_symmetry.space_group_name_H-M   'P 1'
#
loop_
_entity.id
_entity.type
_entity.pdbx_description
1 polymer ?
#
loop_
_entity_poly.entity_id
_entity_poly.type
_entity_poly.pdbx_seq_one_letter_code
_entity_poly.pdbx_strand_id
1 'polypeptide(L)'
;VTVVRSIGLIVRPRAISGHLTAATRTGIMPLFGGYKASKLKPQLKMAVTRFQIAENKKSALMKQQIRDIARLLAEDPPKEEKARIRAEGLIRDDYMVEAYEILQLSCELLSERIQLITHVKECPPDLVESISTIIWASAIVDIPELIEIRKQFRYKFGKTFEEEAMMNVGGVINERVAVKLSVQPPSAYLVQTYLEKIADEHE
;
A
#
# COMPACT_ATOMS: atom_id res chain seq x y z
N VAL A 1 31.61 32.01 -29.53
CA VAL A 1 32.27 31.76 -28.25
C VAL A 1 31.72 32.77 -27.24
N THR A 2 30.74 32.45 -26.45
CA THR A 2 30.31 33.30 -25.34
C THR A 2 29.80 32.41 -24.23
N VAL A 3 30.55 32.38 -23.13
CA VAL A 3 30.28 31.67 -21.88
C VAL A 3 29.25 32.50 -21.10
N VAL A 4 28.07 31.90 -20.80
CA VAL A 4 27.11 32.47 -19.86
C VAL A 4 27.23 31.72 -18.54
N ARG A 5 27.75 32.41 -17.52
CA ARG A 5 27.76 31.95 -16.11
C ARG A 5 26.37 32.08 -15.52
N SER A 6 25.79 30.97 -15.12
CA SER A 6 24.59 30.97 -14.26
C SER A 6 24.99 31.11 -12.81
N ILE A 7 24.51 32.18 -12.19
CA ILE A 7 24.68 32.50 -10.78
C ILE A 7 23.65 31.71 -9.97
N GLY A 8 24.12 30.74 -9.19
CA GLY A 8 23.25 29.99 -8.25
C GLY A 8 22.87 30.83 -7.04
N LEU A 9 21.59 31.16 -6.91
CA LEU A 9 21.06 31.81 -5.74
C LEU A 9 20.75 30.76 -4.66
N ILE A 10 21.61 30.65 -3.66
CA ILE A 10 21.37 29.83 -2.46
C ILE A 10 20.43 30.60 -1.55
N VAL A 11 19.15 30.23 -1.54
CA VAL A 11 18.18 30.73 -0.56
C VAL A 11 18.32 29.90 0.71
N ARG A 12 18.91 30.48 1.74
CA ARG A 12 18.94 29.90 3.10
C ARG A 12 17.57 30.11 3.75
N PRO A 13 16.92 29.08 4.35
CA PRO A 13 15.73 29.28 5.13
C PRO A 13 16.06 30.02 6.45
N ARG A 14 15.38 31.12 6.67
CA ARG A 14 15.48 31.96 7.85
C ARG A 14 14.77 31.26 9.01
N ALA A 15 15.51 30.93 10.07
CA ALA A 15 14.93 30.42 11.31
C ALA A 15 14.00 31.48 11.92
N ILE A 16 12.71 31.17 11.97
CA ILE A 16 11.74 31.97 12.71
C ILE A 16 11.64 31.37 14.10
N SER A 17 12.37 31.99 15.06
CA SER A 17 12.16 31.78 16.48
C SER A 17 10.86 32.47 16.89
N GLY A 18 9.77 31.70 16.92
CA GLY A 18 8.49 32.15 17.45
C GLY A 18 8.21 31.45 18.77
N HIS A 19 8.29 32.20 19.89
CA HIS A 19 7.76 31.76 21.17
C HIS A 19 6.28 31.43 21.02
N LEU A 20 5.91 30.15 20.99
CA LEU A 20 4.53 29.74 21.12
C LEU A 20 4.19 29.63 22.60
N THR A 21 3.40 30.59 23.08
CA THR A 21 2.70 30.54 24.35
C THR A 21 1.87 29.27 24.45
N ALA A 22 2.05 28.53 25.56
CA ALA A 22 1.28 27.34 25.90
C ALA A 22 -0.21 27.69 25.99
N ALA A 23 -0.95 27.48 24.93
CA ALA A 23 -2.41 27.44 24.97
C ALA A 23 -2.82 26.14 25.66
N THR A 24 -3.39 26.29 26.85
CA THR A 24 -4.08 25.24 27.62
C THR A 24 -5.15 24.62 26.73
N ARG A 25 -4.86 23.47 26.13
CA ARG A 25 -5.87 22.65 25.45
C ARG A 25 -6.75 22.02 26.52
N THR A 26 -7.86 22.65 26.83
CA THR A 26 -9.02 22.01 27.43
C THR A 26 -9.43 20.85 26.53
N GLY A 27 -9.08 19.63 26.95
CA GLY A 27 -9.44 18.42 26.27
C GLY A 27 -10.96 18.23 26.30
N ILE A 28 -11.64 18.58 25.23
CA ILE A 28 -12.99 18.09 24.97
C ILE A 28 -12.81 16.60 24.68
N MET A 29 -13.10 15.75 25.68
CA MET A 29 -13.21 14.31 25.44
C MET A 29 -14.29 14.10 24.37
N PRO A 30 -13.98 13.43 23.25
CA PRO A 30 -15.02 13.12 22.27
C PRO A 30 -15.98 12.11 22.92
N LEU A 31 -17.25 12.49 23.00
CA LEU A 31 -18.33 11.71 23.62
C LEU A 31 -18.59 10.37 22.92
N PHE A 32 -18.06 10.17 21.72
CA PHE A 32 -18.24 8.97 20.89
C PHE A 32 -16.97 8.63 20.11
N GLY A 33 -16.30 7.56 20.51
CA GLY A 33 -15.21 6.93 19.77
C GLY A 33 -13.82 7.41 20.16
N GLY A 34 -13.02 6.52 20.76
CA GLY A 34 -11.61 6.68 21.04
C GLY A 34 -10.82 5.45 20.63
N TYR A 35 -9.50 5.55 20.62
CA TYR A 35 -8.63 4.41 20.40
C TYR A 35 -8.89 3.30 21.42
N LYS A 36 -9.02 2.07 20.93
CA LYS A 36 -9.20 0.87 21.75
C LYS A 36 -8.33 -0.26 21.21
N ALA A 37 -7.28 -0.63 21.95
CA ALA A 37 -6.44 -1.79 21.63
C ALA A 37 -7.27 -3.09 21.49
N SER A 38 -8.32 -3.23 22.33
CA SER A 38 -9.27 -4.36 22.27
C SER A 38 -10.08 -4.44 20.97
N LYS A 39 -10.18 -3.34 20.20
CA LYS A 39 -10.75 -3.32 18.86
C LYS A 39 -9.69 -3.47 17.79
N LEU A 40 -8.55 -2.77 17.91
CA LEU A 40 -7.51 -2.76 16.89
C LEU A 40 -6.88 -4.15 16.72
N LYS A 41 -6.48 -4.82 17.79
CA LYS A 41 -5.79 -6.11 17.72
C LYS A 41 -6.60 -7.21 17.02
N PRO A 42 -7.90 -7.43 17.31
CA PRO A 42 -8.72 -8.38 16.57
C PRO A 42 -8.85 -8.02 15.08
N GLN A 43 -9.01 -6.74 14.74
CA GLN A 43 -9.12 -6.31 13.35
C GLN A 43 -7.83 -6.56 12.56
N LEU A 44 -6.66 -6.33 13.15
CA LEU A 44 -5.37 -6.67 12.54
C LEU A 44 -5.27 -8.17 12.28
N LYS A 45 -5.63 -9.02 13.24
CA LYS A 45 -5.63 -10.48 13.07
C LYS A 45 -6.62 -10.96 12.01
N MET A 46 -7.81 -10.36 11.96
CA MET A 46 -8.80 -10.68 10.93
C MET A 46 -8.31 -10.24 9.54
N ALA A 47 -7.66 -9.08 9.43
CA ALA A 47 -7.08 -8.60 8.18
C ALA A 47 -6.00 -9.58 7.67
N VAL A 48 -5.11 -10.09 8.54
CA VAL A 48 -4.12 -11.12 8.18
C VAL A 48 -4.78 -12.33 7.52
N THR A 49 -5.79 -12.89 8.16
CA THR A 49 -6.53 -14.04 7.61
C THR A 49 -7.22 -13.70 6.29
N ARG A 50 -7.78 -12.49 6.18
CA ARG A 50 -8.46 -12.04 4.97
C ARG A 50 -7.51 -11.84 3.80
N PHE A 51 -6.34 -11.27 4.04
CA PHE A 51 -5.28 -11.16 3.03
C PHE A 51 -4.89 -12.54 2.50
N GLN A 52 -4.65 -13.50 3.38
CA GLN A 52 -4.30 -14.86 2.99
C GLN A 52 -5.37 -15.56 2.14
N ILE A 53 -6.65 -15.38 2.49
CA ILE A 53 -7.77 -15.90 1.70
C ILE A 53 -7.82 -15.23 0.32
N ALA A 54 -7.65 -13.90 0.27
CA ALA A 54 -7.70 -13.13 -0.97
C ALA A 54 -6.54 -13.48 -1.90
N GLU A 55 -5.33 -13.64 -1.35
CA GLU A 55 -4.12 -14.11 -2.06
C GLU A 55 -4.33 -15.51 -2.66
N ASN A 56 -4.76 -16.49 -1.84
CA ASN A 56 -5.02 -17.84 -2.30
C ASN A 56 -6.05 -17.88 -3.43
N LYS A 57 -7.13 -17.09 -3.32
CA LYS A 57 -8.14 -16.96 -4.36
C LYS A 57 -7.57 -16.39 -5.66
N LYS A 58 -6.78 -15.30 -5.57
CA LYS A 58 -6.13 -14.70 -6.74
C LYS A 58 -5.15 -15.68 -7.40
N SER A 59 -4.29 -16.32 -6.62
CA SER A 59 -3.33 -17.31 -7.12
C SER A 59 -4.02 -18.47 -7.85
N ALA A 60 -5.16 -18.94 -7.36
CA ALA A 60 -5.94 -19.97 -8.04
C ALA A 60 -6.53 -19.47 -9.38
N LEU A 61 -7.03 -18.24 -9.42
CA LEU A 61 -7.53 -17.60 -10.65
C LEU A 61 -6.40 -17.35 -11.67
N MET A 62 -5.24 -16.91 -11.22
CA MET A 62 -4.07 -16.71 -12.07
C MET A 62 -3.63 -17.98 -12.78
N LYS A 63 -3.64 -19.13 -12.10
CA LYS A 63 -3.37 -20.43 -12.72
C LYS A 63 -4.36 -20.75 -13.86
N GLN A 64 -5.61 -20.33 -13.75
CA GLN A 64 -6.59 -20.50 -14.83
C GLN A 64 -6.32 -19.50 -15.97
N GLN A 65 -6.00 -18.25 -15.65
CA GLN A 65 -5.65 -17.24 -16.65
C GLN A 65 -4.43 -17.63 -17.47
N ILE A 66 -3.40 -18.20 -16.85
CA ILE A 66 -2.20 -18.73 -17.53
C ILE A 66 -2.59 -19.79 -18.57
N ARG A 67 -3.41 -20.77 -18.20
CA ARG A 67 -3.89 -21.81 -19.14
C ARG A 67 -4.72 -21.21 -20.29
N ASP A 68 -5.52 -20.18 -20.01
CA ASP A 68 -6.32 -19.51 -21.04
C ASP A 68 -5.45 -18.69 -22.00
N ILE A 69 -4.36 -18.09 -21.51
CA ILE A 69 -3.38 -17.38 -22.33
C ILE A 69 -2.62 -18.37 -23.21
N ALA A 70 -2.10 -19.46 -22.64
CA ALA A 70 -1.43 -20.51 -23.39
C ALA A 70 -2.29 -21.04 -24.53
N ARG A 71 -3.59 -21.29 -24.29
CA ARG A 71 -4.53 -21.72 -25.33
C ARG A 71 -4.66 -20.70 -26.46
N LEU A 72 -4.69 -19.39 -26.15
CA LEU A 72 -4.77 -18.34 -27.15
C LEU A 72 -3.52 -18.25 -28.02
N LEU A 73 -2.34 -18.54 -27.45
CA LEU A 73 -1.07 -18.57 -28.18
C LEU A 73 -0.96 -19.81 -29.08
N ALA A 74 -1.53 -20.93 -28.66
CA ALA A 74 -1.52 -22.21 -29.42
C ALA A 74 -2.60 -22.28 -30.51
N GLU A 75 -3.50 -21.28 -30.66
CA GLU A 75 -4.47 -21.25 -31.75
C GLU A 75 -3.77 -20.99 -33.12
N ASP A 76 -4.36 -21.49 -34.20
CA ASP A 76 -3.88 -21.26 -35.58
C ASP A 76 -4.95 -20.48 -36.39
N PRO A 77 -4.74 -19.19 -36.71
CA PRO A 77 -3.59 -18.35 -36.32
C PRO A 77 -3.63 -17.93 -34.84
N PRO A 78 -2.46 -17.68 -34.22
CA PRO A 78 -2.35 -17.28 -32.82
C PRO A 78 -3.09 -15.97 -32.54
N LYS A 79 -3.80 -15.93 -31.39
CA LYS A 79 -4.54 -14.72 -30.96
C LYS A 79 -3.70 -13.83 -30.04
N GLU A 80 -2.55 -13.39 -30.54
CA GLU A 80 -1.54 -12.65 -29.73
C GLU A 80 -2.08 -11.41 -29.03
N GLU A 81 -2.85 -10.54 -29.73
CA GLU A 81 -3.40 -9.33 -29.13
C GLU A 81 -4.33 -9.63 -27.94
N LYS A 82 -5.14 -10.69 -28.06
CA LYS A 82 -6.01 -11.11 -26.99
C LYS A 82 -5.22 -11.71 -25.80
N ALA A 83 -4.18 -12.47 -26.11
CA ALA A 83 -3.26 -13.00 -25.11
C ALA A 83 -2.54 -11.86 -24.37
N ARG A 84 -2.08 -10.83 -25.08
CA ARG A 84 -1.43 -9.64 -24.53
C ARG A 84 -2.33 -8.89 -23.54
N ILE A 85 -3.59 -8.61 -23.90
CA ILE A 85 -4.57 -7.96 -23.03
C ILE A 85 -4.79 -8.79 -21.75
N ARG A 86 -4.88 -10.12 -21.88
CA ARG A 86 -5.04 -11.01 -20.70
C ARG A 86 -3.79 -11.07 -19.84
N ALA A 87 -2.60 -11.04 -20.44
CA ALA A 87 -1.33 -11.02 -19.72
C ALA A 87 -1.17 -9.72 -18.88
N GLU A 88 -1.64 -8.57 -19.38
CA GLU A 88 -1.68 -7.34 -18.57
C GLU A 88 -2.54 -7.50 -17.31
N GLY A 89 -3.70 -8.16 -17.43
CA GLY A 89 -4.56 -8.47 -16.29
C GLY A 89 -3.88 -9.43 -15.29
N LEU A 90 -3.23 -10.46 -15.80
CA LEU A 90 -2.46 -11.44 -15.01
C LEU A 90 -1.34 -10.75 -14.21
N ILE A 91 -0.57 -9.85 -14.83
CA ILE A 91 0.50 -9.10 -14.18
C ILE A 91 -0.06 -8.20 -13.06
N ARG A 92 -1.21 -7.56 -13.27
CA ARG A 92 -1.86 -6.76 -12.22
C ARG A 92 -2.31 -7.62 -11.05
N ASP A 93 -2.82 -8.83 -11.31
CA ASP A 93 -3.20 -9.77 -10.25
C ASP A 93 -1.97 -10.26 -9.48
N ASP A 94 -0.85 -10.50 -10.15
CA ASP A 94 0.44 -10.86 -9.55
C ASP A 94 0.96 -9.74 -8.63
N TYR A 95 0.93 -8.51 -9.11
CA TYR A 95 1.26 -7.33 -8.29
C TYR A 95 0.38 -7.19 -7.05
N MET A 96 -0.91 -7.49 -7.19
CA MET A 96 -1.85 -7.44 -6.07
C MET A 96 -1.52 -8.51 -5.02
N VAL A 97 -1.13 -9.71 -5.43
CA VAL A 97 -0.69 -10.80 -4.53
C VAL A 97 0.55 -10.37 -3.74
N GLU A 98 1.58 -9.86 -4.41
CA GLU A 98 2.77 -9.34 -3.72
C GLU A 98 2.45 -8.20 -2.73
N ALA A 99 1.54 -7.31 -3.11
CA ALA A 99 1.10 -6.24 -2.20
C ALA A 99 0.35 -6.79 -0.97
N TYR A 100 -0.48 -7.82 -1.15
CA TYR A 100 -1.19 -8.47 -0.05
C TYR A 100 -0.24 -9.12 0.95
N GLU A 101 0.81 -9.79 0.49
CA GLU A 101 1.86 -10.35 1.36
C GLU A 101 2.51 -9.29 2.25
N ILE A 102 2.88 -8.14 1.68
CA ILE A 102 3.50 -7.04 2.43
C ILE A 102 2.52 -6.43 3.44
N LEU A 103 1.26 -6.24 3.02
CA LEU A 103 0.21 -5.71 3.90
C LEU A 103 -0.15 -6.67 5.02
N GLN A 104 -0.17 -7.99 4.74
CA GLN A 104 -0.33 -9.03 5.74
C GLN A 104 0.76 -8.95 6.81
N LEU A 105 2.04 -8.96 6.40
CA LEU A 105 3.19 -8.85 7.30
C LEU A 105 3.14 -7.56 8.13
N SER A 106 2.70 -6.44 7.54
CA SER A 106 2.50 -5.19 8.26
C SER A 106 1.42 -5.33 9.34
N CYS A 107 0.30 -5.99 9.05
CA CYS A 107 -0.75 -6.25 10.03
C CYS A 107 -0.28 -7.17 11.16
N GLU A 108 0.52 -8.20 10.86
CA GLU A 108 1.13 -9.09 11.85
C GLU A 108 2.06 -8.32 12.79
N LEU A 109 3.00 -7.55 12.23
CA LEU A 109 3.91 -6.69 12.99
C LEU A 109 3.15 -5.77 13.94
N LEU A 110 2.13 -5.06 13.45
CA LEU A 110 1.34 -4.13 14.24
C LEU A 110 0.53 -4.85 15.34
N SER A 111 0.05 -6.07 15.07
CA SER A 111 -0.63 -6.91 16.06
C SER A 111 0.30 -7.30 17.22
N GLU A 112 1.56 -7.64 16.92
CA GLU A 112 2.57 -7.96 17.94
C GLU A 112 3.03 -6.71 18.71
N ARG A 113 3.07 -5.54 18.06
CA ARG A 113 3.46 -4.26 18.66
C ARG A 113 2.31 -3.50 19.32
N ILE A 114 1.14 -4.11 19.50
CA ILE A 114 -0.06 -3.45 20.04
C ILE A 114 0.15 -2.78 21.39
N GLN A 115 0.97 -3.37 22.26
CA GLN A 115 1.28 -2.79 23.58
C GLN A 115 2.09 -1.49 23.43
N LEU A 116 3.11 -1.49 22.59
CA LEU A 116 3.87 -0.27 22.28
C LEU A 116 2.94 0.82 21.73
N ILE A 117 2.14 0.51 20.71
CA ILE A 117 1.18 1.44 20.11
C ILE A 117 0.24 2.02 21.18
N THR A 118 -0.19 1.22 22.15
CA THR A 118 -1.12 1.64 23.21
C THR A 118 -0.49 2.67 24.14
N HIS A 119 0.78 2.51 24.50
CA HIS A 119 1.43 3.32 25.53
C HIS A 119 2.07 4.62 25.00
N VAL A 120 2.38 4.71 23.72
CA VAL A 120 2.99 5.92 23.13
C VAL A 120 1.93 6.96 22.77
N LYS A 121 2.32 8.23 22.73
CA LYS A 121 1.45 9.35 22.26
C LYS A 121 1.61 9.59 20.77
N GLU A 122 2.84 9.51 20.28
CA GLU A 122 3.22 9.71 18.88
C GLU A 122 3.53 8.38 18.22
N CYS A 123 3.42 8.34 16.89
CA CYS A 123 3.72 7.13 16.13
C CYS A 123 5.22 6.81 16.24
N PRO A 124 5.60 5.59 16.68
CA PRO A 124 7.00 5.19 16.72
C PRO A 124 7.61 5.23 15.32
N PRO A 125 8.84 5.77 15.16
CA PRO A 125 9.49 5.90 13.85
C PRO A 125 9.60 4.59 13.08
N ASP A 126 9.82 3.47 13.77
CA ASP A 126 9.90 2.12 13.19
C ASP A 126 8.56 1.54 12.74
N LEU A 127 7.44 2.15 13.13
CA LEU A 127 6.09 1.74 12.73
C LEU A 127 5.40 2.72 11.78
N VAL A 128 5.98 3.89 11.52
CA VAL A 128 5.38 4.91 10.63
C VAL A 128 5.09 4.34 9.25
N GLU A 129 6.05 3.65 8.64
CA GLU A 129 5.88 3.05 7.31
C GLU A 129 4.71 2.05 7.31
N SER A 130 4.72 1.08 8.23
CA SER A 130 3.69 0.03 8.28
C SER A 130 2.30 0.60 8.54
N ILE A 131 2.16 1.54 9.48
CA ILE A 131 0.87 2.17 9.82
C ILE A 131 0.36 3.03 8.65
N SER A 132 1.23 3.86 8.07
CA SER A 132 0.87 4.73 6.94
C SER A 132 0.49 3.91 5.70
N THR A 133 1.22 2.82 5.43
CA THR A 133 0.92 1.90 4.33
C THR A 133 -0.46 1.26 4.49
N ILE A 134 -0.81 0.79 5.67
CA ILE A 134 -2.13 0.21 5.97
C ILE A 134 -3.24 1.26 5.82
N ILE A 135 -3.03 2.48 6.32
CA ILE A 135 -3.99 3.59 6.17
C ILE A 135 -4.23 3.89 4.69
N TRP A 136 -3.16 4.03 3.91
CA TRP A 136 -3.23 4.32 2.48
C TRP A 136 -3.91 3.18 1.71
N ALA A 137 -3.50 1.93 1.95
CA ALA A 137 -4.05 0.76 1.29
C ALA A 137 -5.55 0.56 1.57
N SER A 138 -6.06 1.06 2.71
CA SER A 138 -7.48 0.95 3.08
C SER A 138 -8.46 1.59 2.09
N ALA A 139 -7.98 2.48 1.21
CA ALA A 139 -8.77 3.11 0.16
C ALA A 139 -8.66 2.40 -1.20
N ILE A 140 -7.75 1.45 -1.34
CA ILE A 140 -7.40 0.83 -2.63
C ILE A 140 -7.79 -0.64 -2.65
N VAL A 141 -7.51 -1.37 -1.57
CA VAL A 141 -7.77 -2.81 -1.50
C VAL A 141 -9.12 -3.11 -0.82
N ASP A 142 -9.83 -4.11 -1.32
CA ASP A 142 -11.13 -4.51 -0.81
C ASP A 142 -10.98 -5.47 0.40
N ILE A 143 -10.46 -4.93 1.50
CA ILE A 143 -10.32 -5.61 2.79
C ILE A 143 -11.06 -4.78 3.85
N PRO A 144 -12.28 -5.16 4.24
CA PRO A 144 -13.14 -4.32 5.09
C PRO A 144 -12.53 -3.98 6.45
N GLU A 145 -11.72 -4.87 7.00
CA GLU A 145 -11.05 -4.68 8.28
C GLU A 145 -10.14 -3.46 8.31
N LEU A 146 -9.55 -3.09 7.16
CA LEU A 146 -8.65 -1.93 7.06
C LEU A 146 -9.36 -0.60 7.35
N ILE A 147 -10.66 -0.51 7.07
CA ILE A 147 -11.45 0.69 7.36
C ILE A 147 -11.52 0.93 8.87
N GLU A 148 -11.76 -0.12 9.66
CA GLU A 148 -11.79 0.00 11.12
C GLU A 148 -10.39 0.19 11.71
N ILE A 149 -9.37 -0.49 11.18
CA ILE A 149 -7.96 -0.30 11.55
C ILE A 149 -7.55 1.18 11.33
N ARG A 150 -7.87 1.75 10.17
CA ARG A 150 -7.63 3.16 9.85
C ARG A 150 -8.30 4.10 10.86
N LYS A 151 -9.57 3.84 11.23
CA LYS A 151 -10.28 4.62 12.26
C LYS A 151 -9.57 4.55 13.61
N GLN A 152 -9.07 3.38 14.02
CA GLN A 152 -8.35 3.23 15.28
C GLN A 152 -7.04 4.02 15.26
N PHE A 153 -6.29 4.02 14.15
CA PHE A 153 -5.08 4.83 14.02
C PHE A 153 -5.38 6.33 13.99
N ARG A 154 -6.47 6.75 13.33
CA ARG A 154 -6.94 8.15 13.41
C ARG A 154 -7.25 8.58 14.83
N TYR A 155 -7.90 7.73 15.64
CA TYR A 155 -8.15 8.02 17.06
C TYR A 155 -6.86 8.06 17.87
N LYS A 156 -5.86 7.26 17.50
CA LYS A 156 -4.60 7.16 18.24
C LYS A 156 -3.65 8.30 17.92
N PHE A 157 -3.40 8.55 16.65
CA PHE A 157 -2.36 9.48 16.18
C PHE A 157 -2.91 10.79 15.61
N GLY A 158 -4.23 10.89 15.48
CA GLY A 158 -4.90 12.10 15.04
C GLY A 158 -5.25 12.11 13.55
N LYS A 159 -6.10 13.11 13.20
CA LYS A 159 -6.62 13.29 11.84
C LYS A 159 -5.51 13.69 10.85
N THR A 160 -4.60 14.57 11.27
CA THR A 160 -3.48 15.03 10.44
C THR A 160 -2.60 13.88 10.00
N PHE A 161 -2.22 12.98 10.92
CA PHE A 161 -1.44 11.78 10.60
C PHE A 161 -2.13 10.89 9.57
N GLU A 162 -3.45 10.68 9.72
CA GLU A 162 -4.24 9.91 8.75
C GLU A 162 -4.23 10.57 7.36
N GLU A 163 -4.44 11.89 7.29
CA GLU A 163 -4.48 12.66 6.03
C GLU A 163 -3.12 12.65 5.33
N GLU A 164 -2.03 12.84 6.07
CA GLU A 164 -0.66 12.74 5.55
C GLU A 164 -0.35 11.34 5.00
N ALA A 165 -0.74 10.29 5.71
CA ALA A 165 -0.59 8.91 5.25
C ALA A 165 -1.41 8.63 3.97
N MET A 166 -2.66 9.10 3.91
CA MET A 166 -3.53 8.95 2.74
C MET A 166 -2.98 9.64 1.50
N MET A 167 -2.31 10.79 1.67
CA MET A 167 -1.69 11.55 0.58
C MET A 167 -0.23 11.13 0.32
N ASN A 168 0.30 10.18 1.07
CA ASN A 168 1.71 9.79 1.03
C ASN A 168 2.68 10.98 1.16
N VAL A 169 2.39 11.89 2.06
CA VAL A 169 3.24 13.07 2.30
C VAL A 169 4.62 12.60 2.76
N GLY A 170 5.66 13.07 2.09
CA GLY A 170 7.04 12.70 2.38
C GLY A 170 7.46 11.30 1.94
N GLY A 171 6.62 10.57 1.19
CA GLY A 171 6.95 9.23 0.69
C GLY A 171 7.09 8.18 1.80
N VAL A 172 6.24 8.26 2.84
CA VAL A 172 6.35 7.40 4.05
C VAL A 172 5.76 6.01 3.89
N ILE A 173 4.95 5.75 2.85
CA ILE A 173 4.39 4.43 2.61
C ILE A 173 5.43 3.50 1.96
N ASN A 174 5.25 2.19 2.14
CA ASN A 174 6.13 1.20 1.53
C ASN A 174 6.15 1.35 0.00
N GLU A 175 7.33 1.61 -0.56
CA GLU A 175 7.50 1.89 -1.99
C GLU A 175 7.03 0.72 -2.87
N ARG A 176 7.31 -0.52 -2.47
CA ARG A 176 6.86 -1.70 -3.22
C ARG A 176 5.35 -1.78 -3.29
N VAL A 177 4.65 -1.53 -2.17
CA VAL A 177 3.18 -1.51 -2.14
C VAL A 177 2.65 -0.37 -3.01
N ALA A 178 3.24 0.82 -2.94
CA ALA A 178 2.84 1.97 -3.76
C ALA A 178 2.95 1.68 -5.26
N VAL A 179 4.06 1.08 -5.69
CA VAL A 179 4.29 0.71 -7.10
C VAL A 179 3.34 -0.41 -7.55
N LYS A 180 3.20 -1.46 -6.74
CA LYS A 180 2.36 -2.63 -7.09
C LYS A 180 0.86 -2.32 -7.14
N LEU A 181 0.38 -1.40 -6.30
CA LEU A 181 -1.01 -0.95 -6.30
C LEU A 181 -1.26 0.29 -7.18
N SER A 182 -0.26 0.74 -7.93
CA SER A 182 -0.43 1.86 -8.86
C SER A 182 -1.37 1.50 -10.01
N VAL A 183 -2.06 2.51 -10.55
CA VAL A 183 -2.95 2.34 -11.72
C VAL A 183 -2.20 2.28 -13.05
N GLN A 184 -0.87 2.40 -13.03
CA GLN A 184 -0.07 2.37 -14.26
C GLN A 184 -0.11 0.99 -14.92
N PRO A 185 -0.23 0.90 -16.25
CA PRO A 185 -0.18 -0.36 -16.95
C PRO A 185 1.24 -0.96 -16.88
N PRO A 186 1.36 -2.30 -16.88
CA PRO A 186 2.65 -2.95 -17.02
C PRO A 186 3.36 -2.53 -18.31
N SER A 187 4.68 -2.52 -18.31
CA SER A 187 5.44 -2.20 -19.53
C SER A 187 5.23 -3.27 -20.61
N ALA A 188 5.27 -2.87 -21.88
CA ALA A 188 5.15 -3.79 -23.01
C ALA A 188 6.23 -4.91 -22.95
N TYR A 189 7.43 -4.57 -22.49
CA TYR A 189 8.51 -5.55 -22.28
C TYR A 189 8.12 -6.63 -21.25
N LEU A 190 7.54 -6.21 -20.11
CA LEU A 190 7.12 -7.15 -19.06
C LEU A 190 5.99 -8.05 -19.56
N VAL A 191 5.02 -7.49 -20.28
CA VAL A 191 3.93 -8.27 -20.90
C VAL A 191 4.49 -9.31 -21.86
N GLN A 192 5.44 -8.94 -22.70
CA GLN A 192 6.10 -9.84 -23.63
C GLN A 192 6.85 -10.98 -22.90
N THR A 193 7.61 -10.63 -21.84
CA THR A 193 8.32 -11.63 -21.03
C THR A 193 7.38 -12.66 -20.40
N TYR A 194 6.19 -12.21 -19.94
CA TYR A 194 5.18 -13.12 -19.40
C TYR A 194 4.61 -14.05 -20.48
N LEU A 195 4.35 -13.54 -21.69
CA LEU A 195 3.83 -14.34 -22.80
C LEU A 195 4.85 -15.42 -23.24
N GLU A 196 6.11 -15.04 -23.37
CA GLU A 196 7.20 -15.97 -23.72
C GLU A 196 7.32 -17.08 -22.67
N LYS A 197 7.36 -16.72 -21.39
CA LYS A 197 7.41 -17.69 -20.31
C LYS A 197 6.21 -18.65 -20.30
N ILE A 198 4.99 -18.12 -20.55
CA ILE A 198 3.78 -18.95 -20.60
C ILE A 198 3.82 -19.88 -21.81
N ALA A 199 4.30 -19.43 -22.96
CA ALA A 199 4.48 -20.29 -24.14
C ALA A 199 5.45 -21.43 -23.84
N ASP A 200 6.65 -21.12 -23.33
CA ASP A 200 7.70 -22.11 -23.00
C ASP A 200 7.25 -23.15 -21.97
N GLU A 201 6.41 -22.76 -20.99
CA GLU A 201 5.93 -23.68 -19.95
C GLU A 201 4.75 -24.58 -20.41
N HIS A 202 4.13 -24.27 -21.56
CA HIS A 202 2.90 -24.95 -22.05
C HIS A 202 3.03 -25.55 -23.47
N GLU A 203 4.23 -25.47 -24.06
CA GLU A 203 4.57 -26.31 -25.23
C GLU A 203 4.68 -27.80 -24.82
#